data_26acfbba33940d355260fb5b79ba3ff9
#
_entry.id   26acfbba33940d355260fb5b79ba3ff9
#
_cell.length_a   1.000
_cell.length_b   1.000
_cell.length_c   1.000
_cell.angle_alpha   90.00
_cell.angle_beta   90.00
_cell.angle_gamma   90.00
#
_symmetry.space_group_name_H-M   'P 1'
#
loop_
_entity.id
_entity.type
_entity.pdbx_description
1 polymer ?
#
loop_
_entity_poly.entity_id
_entity_poly.type
_entity_poly.pdbx_seq_one_letter_code
_entity_poly.pdbx_strand_id
1 'polypeptide(L)'
;MRQCPFCREDIRDDAVKCRYCGSSVLPPQSAPEQAAQKTELESSQVLLVLDRGLLYFAKFVIGIVVVIIALGTAFFGFDLNKARQDVDQMRKDVQAAQKEVQEAQKAVSDAKTSVVGISKDAQDQLAQAQQKSAETQAKLDEMLQGAQRETAQIHAIVVAVAPPPATSPNPVGPREFEVTDIAGLYRFPSGQDGRGQTIALIELGGGYRESDLDTYFAKLHLHRPNVTAVSVDRGRNQPTGDAISADGQVMLDIEVTGAIAPAANIVVYFAPNTNSGFANAIAAAVHDETNKPSVISISWGGPEATWTVQARSALGQVLQEASTHGITVVAAAGDNGVTDGVSDGRAHVDFPSSSPWVLSVGGTSVVAAGGVIVSEKVWNSGANNGATGGGVSDVFARPDWQASAGVPPRKDGSWGRGVPDVAALADPETGYKVFVDGRWTVVGGTAAAAPLWAGLAALLNQGVGHNFGYLNPRLYREIGPAQILRSITEGNNGSGTLAGYSAGPGWSAAAGWGTPDGQKLLDWIRAHPNAS
;
A
#
# COMPACT_ATOMS: atom_id res chain seq x y z
N MET A 1 -18.29 34.68 -24.01
CA MET A 1 -19.12 33.48 -23.79
C MET A 1 -18.41 32.32 -24.42
N ARG A 2 -18.35 31.14 -23.75
CA ARG A 2 -17.77 29.91 -24.26
C ARG A 2 -18.83 28.81 -24.35
N GLN A 3 -18.60 27.81 -25.18
CA GLN A 3 -19.51 26.67 -25.27
C GLN A 3 -19.23 25.65 -24.15
N CYS A 4 -20.31 25.10 -23.59
CA CYS A 4 -20.22 24.00 -22.64
C CYS A 4 -19.68 22.74 -23.34
N PRO A 5 -18.62 22.10 -22.83
CA PRO A 5 -18.02 20.92 -23.47
C PRO A 5 -18.95 19.70 -23.48
N PHE A 6 -20.02 19.72 -22.67
CA PHE A 6 -20.93 18.57 -22.52
C PHE A 6 -22.20 18.69 -23.33
N CYS A 7 -22.86 19.89 -23.36
CA CYS A 7 -24.11 20.08 -24.09
C CYS A 7 -24.02 21.08 -25.24
N ARG A 8 -22.85 21.70 -25.45
CA ARG A 8 -22.54 22.70 -26.48
C ARG A 8 -23.36 24.01 -26.43
N GLU A 9 -24.13 24.23 -25.36
CA GLU A 9 -24.83 25.49 -25.14
C GLU A 9 -23.89 26.59 -24.66
N ASP A 10 -24.19 27.84 -24.98
CA ASP A 10 -23.39 29.00 -24.63
C ASP A 10 -23.50 29.32 -23.13
N ILE A 11 -22.37 29.38 -22.47
CA ILE A 11 -22.22 29.69 -21.03
C ILE A 11 -21.27 30.86 -20.84
N ARG A 12 -21.37 31.54 -19.70
CA ARG A 12 -20.42 32.60 -19.35
C ARG A 12 -19.02 32.05 -19.20
N ASP A 13 -17.99 32.86 -19.51
CA ASP A 13 -16.60 32.46 -19.45
C ASP A 13 -16.16 32.08 -18.02
N ASP A 14 -16.75 32.69 -16.99
CA ASP A 14 -16.52 32.48 -15.58
C ASP A 14 -17.43 31.40 -14.95
N ALA A 15 -18.30 30.76 -15.73
CA ALA A 15 -19.23 29.78 -15.20
C ALA A 15 -18.49 28.51 -14.69
N VAL A 16 -18.74 28.10 -13.46
CA VAL A 16 -18.23 26.85 -12.84
C VAL A 16 -19.20 25.69 -13.01
N LYS A 17 -20.48 25.96 -13.33
CA LYS A 17 -21.52 24.98 -13.68
C LYS A 17 -22.31 25.44 -14.90
N CYS A 18 -22.60 24.50 -15.78
CA CYS A 18 -23.51 24.79 -16.92
C CYS A 18 -24.96 24.87 -16.42
N ARG A 19 -25.62 25.96 -16.69
CA ARG A 19 -27.04 26.16 -16.31
C ARG A 19 -28.03 25.29 -17.09
N TYR A 20 -27.60 24.71 -18.21
CA TYR A 20 -28.45 23.89 -19.06
C TYR A 20 -28.37 22.40 -18.77
N CYS A 21 -27.14 21.85 -18.56
CA CYS A 21 -26.96 20.43 -18.30
C CYS A 21 -26.49 20.11 -16.87
N GLY A 22 -26.24 21.13 -16.03
CA GLY A 22 -25.81 20.95 -14.64
C GLY A 22 -24.36 20.50 -14.47
N SER A 23 -23.64 20.18 -15.55
CA SER A 23 -22.26 19.71 -15.50
C SER A 23 -21.31 20.76 -14.96
N SER A 24 -20.31 20.37 -14.18
CA SER A 24 -19.23 21.25 -13.74
C SER A 24 -18.33 21.60 -14.93
N VAL A 25 -18.20 22.89 -15.20
CA VAL A 25 -17.44 23.44 -16.33
C VAL A 25 -16.42 24.43 -15.77
N LEU A 26 -15.33 23.92 -15.23
CA LEU A 26 -14.26 24.77 -14.73
C LEU A 26 -13.75 25.67 -15.85
N PRO A 27 -13.52 27.00 -15.61
CA PRO A 27 -12.83 27.85 -16.55
C PRO A 27 -11.47 27.25 -16.88
N PRO A 28 -10.93 27.45 -18.10
CA PRO A 28 -9.60 27.00 -18.45
C PRO A 28 -8.63 27.56 -17.40
N GLN A 29 -8.00 26.68 -16.64
CA GLN A 29 -6.94 27.07 -15.73
C GLN A 29 -5.82 27.68 -16.58
N SER A 30 -5.52 28.95 -16.34
CA SER A 30 -4.30 29.55 -16.86
C SER A 30 -3.15 28.66 -16.39
N ALA A 31 -2.32 28.24 -17.32
CA ALA A 31 -1.21 27.30 -17.10
C ALA A 31 -0.35 27.74 -15.91
N PRO A 32 0.25 26.80 -15.15
CA PRO A 32 1.11 27.09 -14.00
C PRO A 32 2.31 28.03 -14.31
N GLU A 33 2.60 28.24 -15.57
CA GLU A 33 3.64 29.14 -16.06
C GLU A 33 3.40 30.64 -15.71
N GLN A 34 2.14 31.10 -15.66
CA GLN A 34 1.86 32.52 -15.32
C GLN A 34 1.93 32.79 -13.81
N ALA A 35 1.66 31.81 -12.97
CA ALA A 35 1.80 31.95 -11.52
C ALA A 35 3.29 31.95 -11.12
N ALA A 36 4.12 31.11 -11.75
CA ALA A 36 5.56 31.09 -11.54
C ALA A 36 6.24 32.39 -11.99
N GLN A 37 5.86 32.94 -13.15
CA GLN A 37 6.39 34.22 -13.66
C GLN A 37 6.00 35.42 -12.78
N LYS A 38 4.78 35.44 -12.22
CA LYS A 38 4.36 36.53 -11.34
C LYS A 38 5.12 36.54 -10.01
N THR A 39 5.34 35.39 -9.42
CA THR A 39 6.12 35.23 -8.17
C THR A 39 7.60 35.54 -8.41
N GLU A 40 8.12 35.23 -9.60
CA GLU A 40 9.51 35.51 -9.99
C GLU A 40 9.74 37.01 -10.23
N LEU A 41 8.77 37.72 -10.80
CA LEU A 41 8.85 39.18 -11.00
C LEU A 41 8.78 39.94 -9.67
N GLU A 42 7.94 39.51 -8.73
CA GLU A 42 7.81 40.12 -7.41
C GLU A 42 9.07 39.89 -6.54
N SER A 43 9.66 38.70 -6.58
CA SER A 43 10.89 38.41 -5.84
C SER A 43 12.11 39.15 -6.38
N SER A 44 12.23 39.30 -7.73
CA SER A 44 13.33 40.04 -8.33
C SER A 44 13.19 41.57 -8.10
N GLN A 45 11.97 42.10 -8.05
CA GLN A 45 11.75 43.52 -7.70
C GLN A 45 12.05 43.80 -6.24
N VAL A 46 11.72 42.89 -5.31
CA VAL A 46 12.05 43.05 -3.89
C VAL A 46 13.57 43.00 -3.67
N LEU A 47 14.31 42.13 -4.37
CA LEU A 47 15.76 42.08 -4.30
C LEU A 47 16.43 43.35 -4.85
N LEU A 48 15.94 43.91 -5.96
CA LEU A 48 16.42 45.15 -6.56
C LEU A 48 16.14 46.39 -5.67
N VAL A 49 15.01 46.41 -4.96
CA VAL A 49 14.66 47.47 -4.02
C VAL A 49 15.51 47.39 -2.76
N LEU A 50 15.80 46.21 -2.24
CA LEU A 50 16.69 45.97 -1.11
C LEU A 50 18.14 46.37 -1.43
N ASP A 51 18.65 46.06 -2.63
CA ASP A 51 20.03 46.38 -3.03
C ASP A 51 20.21 47.91 -3.20
N ARG A 52 19.25 48.59 -3.82
CA ARG A 52 19.27 50.08 -3.88
C ARG A 52 19.08 50.72 -2.53
N GLY A 53 18.22 50.18 -1.67
CA GLY A 53 17.99 50.70 -0.31
C GLY A 53 19.24 50.59 0.55
N LEU A 54 19.95 49.47 0.50
CA LEU A 54 21.20 49.27 1.24
C LEU A 54 22.32 50.22 0.76
N LEU A 55 22.42 50.44 -0.55
CA LEU A 55 23.38 51.37 -1.16
C LEU A 55 23.13 52.86 -0.76
N TYR A 56 21.87 53.28 -0.74
CA TYR A 56 21.49 54.60 -0.28
C TYR A 56 21.72 54.77 1.22
N PHE A 57 21.39 53.77 2.03
CA PHE A 57 21.61 53.75 3.45
C PHE A 57 23.12 53.81 3.79
N ALA A 58 23.95 53.03 3.11
CA ALA A 58 25.40 53.04 3.27
C ALA A 58 25.99 54.42 2.90
N LYS A 59 25.56 55.02 1.80
CA LYS A 59 25.99 56.40 1.41
C LYS A 59 25.55 57.47 2.43
N PHE A 60 24.33 57.35 2.96
CA PHE A 60 23.78 58.24 3.97
C PHE A 60 24.55 58.13 5.28
N VAL A 61 24.85 56.92 5.75
CA VAL A 61 25.64 56.67 6.97
C VAL A 61 27.07 57.22 6.81
N ILE A 62 27.74 56.99 5.67
CA ILE A 62 29.05 57.53 5.39
C ILE A 62 29.01 59.06 5.37
N GLY A 63 27.97 59.69 4.80
CA GLY A 63 27.76 61.13 4.81
C GLY A 63 27.64 61.71 6.23
N ILE A 64 26.87 61.04 7.10
CA ILE A 64 26.73 61.45 8.51
C ILE A 64 28.06 61.32 9.26
N VAL A 65 28.79 60.22 9.07
CA VAL A 65 30.11 60.01 9.72
C VAL A 65 31.10 61.09 9.31
N VAL A 66 31.13 61.48 8.03
CA VAL A 66 32.00 62.58 7.55
C VAL A 66 31.62 63.89 8.18
N VAL A 67 30.33 64.20 8.35
CA VAL A 67 29.88 65.46 9.03
C VAL A 67 30.20 65.43 10.52
N ILE A 68 30.04 64.30 11.20
CA ILE A 68 30.39 64.14 12.62
C ILE A 68 31.90 64.30 12.83
N ILE A 69 32.73 63.75 11.95
CA ILE A 69 34.18 63.87 11.98
C ILE A 69 34.58 65.35 11.74
N ALA A 70 33.93 66.02 10.77
CA ALA A 70 34.20 67.43 10.49
C ALA A 70 33.82 68.36 11.68
N LEU A 71 32.70 68.08 12.35
CA LEU A 71 32.28 68.80 13.57
C LEU A 71 33.15 68.43 14.77
N GLY A 72 33.55 67.17 14.91
CA GLY A 72 34.44 66.70 15.99
C GLY A 72 35.83 67.29 15.93
N THR A 73 36.40 67.49 14.72
CA THR A 73 37.69 68.20 14.53
C THR A 73 37.62 69.68 14.87
N ALA A 74 36.49 70.32 14.56
CA ALA A 74 36.34 71.76 14.87
C ALA A 74 36.18 72.04 16.37
N PHE A 75 35.63 71.06 17.13
CA PHE A 75 35.31 71.31 18.57
C PHE A 75 36.16 70.51 19.58
N PHE A 76 36.78 69.35 19.16
CA PHE A 76 37.43 68.44 20.13
C PHE A 76 38.87 68.01 19.78
N GLY A 77 39.52 68.56 18.73
CA GLY A 77 40.95 68.33 18.43
C GLY A 77 41.25 66.88 17.97
N PHE A 78 40.34 66.23 17.29
CA PHE A 78 40.52 64.86 16.80
C PHE A 78 41.59 64.77 15.70
N ASP A 79 42.38 63.68 15.71
CA ASP A 79 43.40 63.41 14.70
C ASP A 79 42.78 63.06 13.33
N LEU A 80 42.75 64.07 12.46
CA LEU A 80 42.17 63.99 11.09
C LEU A 80 42.82 62.91 10.22
N ASN A 81 44.06 62.55 10.46
CA ASN A 81 44.77 61.57 9.66
C ASN A 81 44.28 60.11 9.96
N LYS A 82 44.04 59.84 11.26
CA LYS A 82 43.50 58.50 11.66
C LYS A 82 42.06 58.32 11.16
N ALA A 83 41.21 59.35 11.30
CA ALA A 83 39.83 59.28 10.80
C ALA A 83 39.75 59.12 9.29
N ARG A 84 40.65 59.72 8.49
CA ARG A 84 40.76 59.50 7.06
C ARG A 84 41.19 58.08 6.74
N GLN A 85 42.16 57.53 7.48
CA GLN A 85 42.58 56.12 7.26
C GLN A 85 41.45 55.13 7.55
N ASP A 86 40.67 55.33 8.62
CA ASP A 86 39.54 54.47 8.96
C ASP A 86 38.41 54.54 7.90
N VAL A 87 38.13 55.73 7.36
CA VAL A 87 37.14 55.91 6.27
C VAL A 87 37.61 55.25 4.96
N ASP A 88 38.91 55.38 4.63
CA ASP A 88 39.47 54.73 3.44
C ASP A 88 39.51 53.21 3.60
N GLN A 89 39.73 52.69 4.81
CA GLN A 89 39.62 51.25 5.08
C GLN A 89 38.16 50.76 4.95
N MET A 90 37.19 51.45 5.55
CA MET A 90 35.77 51.12 5.38
C MET A 90 35.33 51.14 3.92
N ARG A 91 35.84 52.09 3.12
CA ARG A 91 35.58 52.10 1.67
C ARG A 91 36.09 50.84 0.96
N LYS A 92 37.28 50.35 1.30
CA LYS A 92 37.86 49.13 0.74
C LYS A 92 37.06 47.92 1.17
N ASP A 93 36.65 47.86 2.44
CA ASP A 93 35.85 46.73 2.97
C ASP A 93 34.46 46.67 2.32
N VAL A 94 33.81 47.84 2.12
CA VAL A 94 32.54 47.91 1.39
C VAL A 94 32.68 47.47 -0.09
N GLN A 95 33.79 47.86 -0.76
CA GLN A 95 34.06 47.43 -2.13
C GLN A 95 34.32 45.91 -2.21
N ALA A 96 35.04 45.35 -1.24
CA ALA A 96 35.26 43.89 -1.15
C ALA A 96 33.94 43.15 -0.93
N ALA A 97 33.11 43.58 0.01
CA ALA A 97 31.80 42.99 0.25
C ALA A 97 30.87 43.09 -0.98
N GLN A 98 30.91 44.20 -1.72
CA GLN A 98 30.14 44.34 -2.95
C GLN A 98 30.58 43.34 -4.02
N LYS A 99 31.87 43.05 -4.14
CA LYS A 99 32.39 42.06 -5.07
C LYS A 99 31.94 40.65 -4.69
N GLU A 100 32.01 40.30 -3.39
CA GLU A 100 31.53 39.01 -2.89
C GLU A 100 30.01 38.80 -3.15
N VAL A 101 29.19 39.83 -2.94
CA VAL A 101 27.76 39.80 -3.25
C VAL A 101 27.51 39.56 -4.75
N GLN A 102 28.27 40.24 -5.64
CA GLN A 102 28.14 40.02 -7.07
C GLN A 102 28.54 38.60 -7.51
N GLU A 103 29.62 38.07 -6.92
CA GLU A 103 30.06 36.68 -7.17
C GLU A 103 29.01 35.66 -6.68
N ALA A 104 28.42 35.86 -5.51
CA ALA A 104 27.35 35.06 -4.98
C ALA A 104 26.06 35.11 -5.84
N GLN A 105 25.68 36.31 -6.31
CA GLN A 105 24.54 36.46 -7.23
C GLN A 105 24.76 35.75 -8.55
N LYS A 106 25.98 35.79 -9.09
CA LYS A 106 26.32 35.04 -10.30
C LYS A 106 26.22 33.52 -10.07
N ALA A 107 26.75 33.01 -8.96
CA ALA A 107 26.68 31.60 -8.61
C ALA A 107 25.23 31.11 -8.43
N VAL A 108 24.35 31.91 -7.83
CA VAL A 108 22.91 31.63 -7.72
C VAL A 108 22.23 31.59 -9.09
N SER A 109 22.59 32.53 -9.99
CA SER A 109 22.05 32.56 -11.36
C SER A 109 22.48 31.33 -12.17
N ASP A 110 23.74 30.93 -12.07
CA ASP A 110 24.29 29.75 -12.74
C ASP A 110 23.66 28.44 -12.21
N ALA A 111 23.48 28.33 -10.88
CA ALA A 111 22.79 27.21 -10.25
C ALA A 111 21.32 27.13 -10.68
N LYS A 112 20.62 28.27 -10.76
CA LYS A 112 19.22 28.34 -11.23
C LYS A 112 19.10 27.83 -12.66
N THR A 113 20.01 28.22 -13.56
CA THR A 113 20.02 27.76 -14.95
C THR A 113 20.25 26.26 -15.05
N SER A 114 21.15 25.71 -14.23
CA SER A 114 21.39 24.27 -14.15
C SER A 114 20.16 23.49 -13.66
N VAL A 115 19.48 23.99 -12.62
CA VAL A 115 18.25 23.35 -12.08
C VAL A 115 17.12 23.35 -13.11
N VAL A 116 16.94 24.45 -13.86
CA VAL A 116 15.95 24.51 -14.94
C VAL A 116 16.27 23.52 -16.07
N GLY A 117 17.53 23.37 -16.44
CA GLY A 117 17.97 22.37 -17.43
C GLY A 117 17.68 20.93 -16.97
N ILE A 118 18.04 20.59 -15.74
CA ILE A 118 17.77 19.26 -15.14
C ILE A 118 16.27 18.98 -15.06
N SER A 119 15.46 19.98 -14.71
CA SER A 119 13.99 19.85 -14.65
C SER A 119 13.38 19.56 -16.02
N LYS A 120 13.88 20.20 -17.08
CA LYS A 120 13.41 19.97 -18.44
C LYS A 120 13.79 18.58 -18.94
N ASP A 121 15.03 18.17 -18.74
CA ASP A 121 15.51 16.83 -19.12
C ASP A 121 14.73 15.73 -18.39
N ALA A 122 14.41 15.94 -17.12
CA ALA A 122 13.60 15.01 -16.35
C ALA A 122 12.15 14.94 -16.86
N GLN A 123 11.56 16.05 -17.28
CA GLN A 123 10.23 16.10 -17.89
C GLN A 123 10.20 15.37 -19.24
N ASP A 124 11.22 15.57 -20.08
CA ASP A 124 11.33 14.90 -21.37
C ASP A 124 11.53 13.38 -21.20
N GLN A 125 12.33 12.95 -20.23
CA GLN A 125 12.51 11.54 -19.87
C GLN A 125 11.22 10.92 -19.34
N LEU A 126 10.47 11.63 -18.50
CA LEU A 126 9.18 11.18 -17.99
C LEU A 126 8.16 11.01 -19.11
N ALA A 127 8.08 11.96 -20.03
CA ALA A 127 7.19 11.89 -21.19
C ALA A 127 7.52 10.68 -22.09
N GLN A 128 8.81 10.44 -22.35
CA GLN A 128 9.26 9.26 -23.11
C GLN A 128 8.94 7.95 -22.38
N ALA A 129 9.13 7.90 -21.07
CA ALA A 129 8.81 6.73 -20.27
C ALA A 129 7.30 6.45 -20.25
N GLN A 130 6.47 7.48 -20.16
CA GLN A 130 5.01 7.37 -20.23
C GLN A 130 4.54 6.87 -21.60
N GLN A 131 5.11 7.38 -22.68
CA GLN A 131 4.79 6.91 -24.02
C GLN A 131 5.17 5.43 -24.21
N LYS A 132 6.38 5.04 -23.79
CA LYS A 132 6.84 3.64 -23.86
C LYS A 132 5.99 2.71 -22.99
N SER A 133 5.55 3.17 -21.83
CA SER A 133 4.61 2.43 -20.96
C SER A 133 3.27 2.19 -21.66
N ALA A 134 2.70 3.24 -22.29
CA ALA A 134 1.44 3.12 -23.03
C ALA A 134 1.55 2.16 -24.24
N GLU A 135 2.65 2.21 -24.97
CA GLU A 135 2.93 1.27 -26.08
C GLU A 135 3.08 -0.18 -25.58
N THR A 136 3.73 -0.36 -24.43
CA THR A 136 3.89 -1.68 -23.81
C THR A 136 2.54 -2.22 -23.31
N GLN A 137 1.72 -1.37 -22.71
CA GLN A 137 0.37 -1.73 -22.26
C GLN A 137 -0.51 -2.16 -23.43
N ALA A 138 -0.51 -1.40 -24.53
CA ALA A 138 -1.27 -1.76 -25.72
C ALA A 138 -0.88 -3.13 -26.30
N LYS A 139 0.45 -3.43 -26.33
CA LYS A 139 0.91 -4.76 -26.74
C LYS A 139 0.51 -5.87 -25.78
N LEU A 140 0.53 -5.58 -24.48
CA LEU A 140 0.10 -6.55 -23.47
C LEU A 140 -1.38 -6.86 -23.60
N ASP A 141 -2.22 -5.84 -23.83
CA ASP A 141 -3.66 -6.00 -24.03
C ASP A 141 -3.97 -6.81 -25.31
N GLU A 142 -3.21 -6.58 -26.39
CA GLU A 142 -3.32 -7.37 -27.63
C GLU A 142 -2.92 -8.84 -27.42
N MET A 143 -1.82 -9.08 -26.70
CA MET A 143 -1.38 -10.44 -26.35
C MET A 143 -2.41 -11.16 -25.44
N LEU A 144 -2.98 -10.44 -24.46
CA LEU A 144 -3.98 -10.98 -23.56
C LEU A 144 -5.25 -11.39 -24.32
N GLN A 145 -5.73 -10.53 -25.24
CA GLN A 145 -6.86 -10.87 -26.10
C GLN A 145 -6.55 -12.06 -27.02
N GLY A 146 -5.32 -12.17 -27.52
CA GLY A 146 -4.86 -13.32 -28.29
C GLY A 146 -4.92 -14.61 -27.47
N ALA A 147 -4.33 -14.60 -26.28
CA ALA A 147 -4.32 -15.74 -25.37
C ALA A 147 -5.75 -16.17 -24.93
N GLN A 148 -6.64 -15.22 -24.67
CA GLN A 148 -8.04 -15.50 -24.35
C GLN A 148 -8.79 -16.20 -25.50
N ARG A 149 -8.54 -15.79 -26.75
CA ARG A 149 -9.12 -16.44 -27.93
C ARG A 149 -8.60 -17.88 -28.11
N GLU A 150 -7.29 -18.08 -27.93
CA GLU A 150 -6.68 -19.41 -27.99
C GLU A 150 -7.19 -20.33 -26.87
N THR A 151 -7.30 -19.82 -25.64
CA THR A 151 -7.86 -20.56 -24.51
C THR A 151 -9.31 -20.96 -24.75
N ALA A 152 -10.12 -20.04 -25.30
CA ALA A 152 -11.50 -20.37 -25.67
C ALA A 152 -11.58 -21.45 -26.77
N GLN A 153 -10.68 -21.43 -27.76
CA GLN A 153 -10.60 -22.46 -28.80
C GLN A 153 -10.14 -23.79 -28.23
N ILE A 154 -9.14 -23.81 -27.36
CA ILE A 154 -8.67 -25.02 -26.67
C ILE A 154 -9.78 -25.60 -25.80
N HIS A 155 -10.50 -24.76 -25.07
CA HIS A 155 -11.62 -25.18 -24.24
C HIS A 155 -12.74 -25.84 -25.09
N ALA A 156 -13.08 -25.25 -26.25
CA ALA A 156 -14.05 -25.83 -27.18
C ALA A 156 -13.59 -27.18 -27.75
N ILE A 157 -12.30 -27.35 -28.03
CA ILE A 157 -11.72 -28.62 -28.50
C ILE A 157 -11.69 -29.64 -27.37
N VAL A 158 -11.32 -29.29 -26.16
CA VAL A 158 -11.28 -30.19 -24.98
C VAL A 158 -12.68 -30.69 -24.64
N VAL A 159 -13.71 -29.85 -24.70
CA VAL A 159 -15.10 -30.26 -24.48
C VAL A 159 -15.62 -31.19 -25.58
N ALA A 160 -15.13 -31.03 -26.83
CA ALA A 160 -15.55 -31.86 -27.95
C ALA A 160 -14.86 -33.23 -28.02
N VAL A 161 -13.70 -33.41 -27.37
CA VAL A 161 -12.86 -34.63 -27.44
C VAL A 161 -12.87 -35.43 -26.14
N ALA A 162 -13.40 -34.86 -25.04
CA ALA A 162 -13.41 -35.54 -23.75
C ALA A 162 -14.27 -36.84 -23.78
N PRO A 163 -13.70 -38.01 -23.47
CA PRO A 163 -14.51 -39.20 -23.24
C PRO A 163 -15.41 -38.99 -22.01
N PRO A 164 -16.58 -39.68 -21.94
CA PRO A 164 -17.45 -39.57 -20.78
C PRO A 164 -16.66 -39.90 -19.50
N PRO A 165 -16.88 -39.18 -18.40
CA PRO A 165 -16.07 -39.33 -17.19
C PRO A 165 -16.15 -40.74 -16.65
N ALA A 166 -14.98 -41.38 -16.51
CA ALA A 166 -14.88 -42.65 -15.80
C ALA A 166 -15.25 -42.40 -14.33
N THR A 167 -16.24 -43.13 -13.86
CA THR A 167 -16.71 -43.14 -12.47
C THR A 167 -15.62 -43.72 -11.57
N SER A 168 -14.80 -42.89 -10.98
CA SER A 168 -13.99 -43.21 -9.82
C SER A 168 -14.63 -42.59 -8.59
N PRO A 169 -14.86 -43.32 -7.52
CA PRO A 169 -15.37 -42.77 -6.27
C PRO A 169 -14.21 -42.17 -5.46
N ASN A 170 -13.78 -40.96 -5.81
CA ASN A 170 -13.04 -40.12 -4.89
C ASN A 170 -14.04 -39.26 -4.13
N PRO A 171 -13.92 -39.09 -2.82
CA PRO A 171 -14.70 -38.13 -2.10
C PRO A 171 -14.26 -36.73 -2.54
N VAL A 172 -14.89 -36.24 -3.61
CA VAL A 172 -14.72 -34.86 -4.05
C VAL A 172 -15.44 -34.02 -3.01
N GLY A 173 -14.72 -33.43 -2.10
CA GLY A 173 -15.23 -32.36 -1.24
C GLY A 173 -15.72 -31.18 -2.08
N PRO A 174 -16.44 -30.21 -1.51
CA PRO A 174 -16.91 -29.04 -2.26
C PRO A 174 -15.74 -28.37 -2.94
N ARG A 175 -15.92 -27.96 -4.20
CA ARG A 175 -14.93 -27.19 -4.97
C ARG A 175 -15.02 -25.68 -4.68
N GLU A 176 -15.96 -25.28 -3.87
CA GLU A 176 -16.17 -23.89 -3.44
C GLU A 176 -16.69 -23.89 -2.01
N PHE A 177 -16.29 -22.88 -1.25
CA PHE A 177 -16.76 -22.69 0.11
C PHE A 177 -17.47 -21.36 0.27
N GLU A 178 -18.61 -21.35 0.95
CA GLU A 178 -19.10 -20.13 1.57
C GLU A 178 -18.11 -19.72 2.68
N VAL A 179 -17.91 -18.41 2.90
CA VAL A 179 -16.96 -17.94 3.92
C VAL A 179 -17.30 -18.45 5.33
N THR A 180 -18.59 -18.61 5.61
CA THR A 180 -19.08 -19.19 6.87
C THR A 180 -18.67 -20.65 7.07
N ASP A 181 -18.56 -21.43 5.98
CA ASP A 181 -18.09 -22.82 6.04
C ASP A 181 -16.59 -22.84 6.42
N ILE A 182 -15.80 -21.94 5.82
CA ILE A 182 -14.37 -21.81 6.13
C ILE A 182 -14.18 -21.40 7.59
N ALA A 183 -14.99 -20.45 8.10
CA ALA A 183 -14.99 -20.08 9.51
C ALA A 183 -15.28 -21.27 10.43
N GLY A 184 -16.24 -22.13 10.03
CA GLY A 184 -16.58 -23.37 10.73
C GLY A 184 -15.40 -24.37 10.71
N LEU A 185 -14.76 -24.59 9.55
CA LEU A 185 -13.61 -25.47 9.39
C LEU A 185 -12.43 -25.04 10.27
N TYR A 186 -12.17 -23.74 10.36
CA TYR A 186 -11.13 -23.16 11.22
C TYR A 186 -11.61 -22.87 12.66
N ARG A 187 -12.82 -23.32 13.02
CA ARG A 187 -13.36 -23.20 14.36
C ARG A 187 -13.33 -21.79 14.91
N PHE A 188 -13.75 -20.81 14.11
CA PHE A 188 -13.81 -19.41 14.55
C PHE A 188 -14.77 -19.24 15.73
N PRO A 189 -14.51 -18.28 16.66
CA PRO A 189 -15.29 -18.12 17.87
C PRO A 189 -16.74 -17.79 17.57
N SER A 190 -17.68 -18.69 17.86
CA SER A 190 -19.12 -18.52 17.56
C SER A 190 -19.84 -17.51 18.46
N GLY A 191 -19.20 -17.08 19.56
CA GLY A 191 -19.77 -16.08 20.50
C GLY A 191 -19.36 -14.64 20.19
N GLN A 192 -18.59 -14.40 19.15
CA GLN A 192 -18.10 -13.09 18.70
C GLN A 192 -18.62 -12.81 17.29
N ASP A 193 -18.94 -11.54 17.03
CA ASP A 193 -19.46 -11.03 15.76
C ASP A 193 -18.70 -9.80 15.24
N GLY A 194 -17.61 -9.39 15.93
CA GLY A 194 -16.80 -8.20 15.60
C GLY A 194 -17.39 -6.90 16.14
N ARG A 195 -18.43 -6.93 16.96
CA ARG A 195 -19.05 -5.73 17.52
C ARG A 195 -18.05 -4.86 18.29
N GLY A 196 -18.11 -3.54 17.99
CA GLY A 196 -17.20 -2.56 18.58
C GLY A 196 -15.82 -2.50 17.91
N GLN A 197 -15.61 -3.31 16.87
CA GLN A 197 -14.39 -3.28 16.05
C GLN A 197 -14.62 -2.51 14.75
N THR A 198 -13.55 -1.90 14.24
CA THR A 198 -13.49 -1.33 12.89
C THR A 198 -12.34 -1.96 12.14
N ILE A 199 -12.62 -2.47 10.96
CA ILE A 199 -11.64 -3.09 10.07
C ILE A 199 -11.45 -2.18 8.86
N ALA A 200 -10.22 -1.72 8.62
CA ALA A 200 -9.84 -0.97 7.43
C ALA A 200 -9.42 -1.94 6.31
N LEU A 201 -9.94 -1.74 5.12
CA LEU A 201 -9.52 -2.42 3.90
C LEU A 201 -8.80 -1.41 3.01
N ILE A 202 -7.64 -1.77 2.50
CA ILE A 202 -6.82 -0.89 1.64
C ILE A 202 -7.01 -1.30 0.19
N GLU A 203 -7.56 -0.38 -0.63
CA GLU A 203 -7.93 -0.66 -2.00
C GLU A 203 -7.27 0.32 -2.99
N LEU A 204 -6.64 -0.23 -4.02
CA LEU A 204 -5.88 0.55 -5.00
C LEU A 204 -6.59 0.69 -6.35
N GLY A 205 -7.92 0.66 -6.33
CA GLY A 205 -8.79 0.80 -7.49
C GLY A 205 -10.08 0.01 -7.34
N GLY A 206 -10.88 -0.06 -8.38
CA GLY A 206 -12.15 -0.77 -8.38
C GLY A 206 -13.22 -0.16 -7.48
N GLY A 207 -14.17 -0.99 -7.10
CA GLY A 207 -15.25 -0.56 -6.22
C GLY A 207 -16.24 -1.66 -5.89
N TYR A 208 -17.20 -1.32 -5.06
CA TYR A 208 -18.32 -2.19 -4.67
C TYR A 208 -19.66 -1.53 -4.93
N ARG A 209 -20.67 -2.36 -5.15
CA ARG A 209 -22.08 -1.95 -5.24
C ARG A 209 -22.81 -2.41 -4.00
N GLU A 210 -23.60 -1.51 -3.42
CA GLU A 210 -24.46 -1.79 -2.27
C GLU A 210 -25.41 -2.97 -2.53
N SER A 211 -25.96 -3.04 -3.75
CA SER A 211 -26.85 -4.14 -4.18
C SER A 211 -26.20 -5.53 -4.16
N ASP A 212 -24.90 -5.57 -4.46
CA ASP A 212 -24.16 -6.83 -4.49
C ASP A 212 -23.88 -7.29 -3.06
N LEU A 213 -23.52 -6.38 -2.17
CA LEU A 213 -23.39 -6.66 -0.75
C LEU A 213 -24.72 -7.14 -0.14
N ASP A 214 -25.85 -6.47 -0.45
CA ASP A 214 -27.17 -6.89 0.00
C ASP A 214 -27.49 -8.32 -0.45
N THR A 215 -27.17 -8.66 -1.70
CA THR A 215 -27.38 -9.99 -2.27
C THR A 215 -26.52 -11.05 -1.59
N TYR A 216 -25.23 -10.74 -1.36
CA TYR A 216 -24.30 -11.67 -0.73
C TYR A 216 -24.70 -11.99 0.71
N PHE A 217 -24.86 -10.96 1.56
CA PHE A 217 -25.18 -11.15 2.98
C PHE A 217 -26.56 -11.75 3.19
N ALA A 218 -27.57 -11.40 2.37
CA ALA A 218 -28.89 -12.04 2.40
C ALA A 218 -28.82 -13.54 2.08
N LYS A 219 -27.96 -13.94 1.11
CA LYS A 219 -27.75 -15.35 0.75
C LYS A 219 -27.17 -16.17 1.90
N LEU A 220 -26.25 -15.57 2.68
CA LEU A 220 -25.64 -16.21 3.85
C LEU A 220 -26.50 -16.12 5.11
N HIS A 221 -27.66 -15.45 5.06
CA HIS A 221 -28.49 -15.16 6.23
C HIS A 221 -27.75 -14.42 7.34
N LEU A 222 -26.81 -13.55 6.96
CA LEU A 222 -26.03 -12.70 7.84
C LEU A 222 -26.58 -11.26 7.84
N HIS A 223 -26.39 -10.58 8.96
CA HIS A 223 -26.54 -9.13 9.00
C HIS A 223 -25.43 -8.51 8.13
N ARG A 224 -25.80 -7.64 7.20
CA ARG A 224 -24.84 -6.91 6.39
C ARG A 224 -24.08 -5.93 7.28
N PRO A 225 -22.74 -5.94 7.30
CA PRO A 225 -21.95 -4.97 8.05
C PRO A 225 -22.16 -3.55 7.51
N ASN A 226 -21.86 -2.56 8.35
CA ASN A 226 -21.77 -1.17 7.90
C ASN A 226 -20.47 -0.98 7.10
N VAL A 227 -20.59 -0.65 5.81
CA VAL A 227 -19.45 -0.44 4.89
C VAL A 227 -19.37 1.04 4.52
N THR A 228 -18.22 1.66 4.76
CA THR A 228 -17.98 3.08 4.46
C THR A 228 -16.76 3.22 3.55
N ALA A 229 -16.89 4.01 2.47
CA ALA A 229 -15.79 4.32 1.57
C ALA A 229 -15.11 5.63 1.98
N VAL A 230 -13.77 5.61 2.09
CA VAL A 230 -12.93 6.78 2.33
C VAL A 230 -12.07 7.03 1.09
N SER A 231 -12.09 8.27 0.59
CA SER A 231 -11.28 8.69 -0.57
C SER A 231 -9.92 9.21 -0.11
N VAL A 232 -8.85 8.63 -0.62
CA VAL A 232 -7.46 9.05 -0.39
C VAL A 232 -6.84 9.40 -1.74
N ASP A 233 -6.18 10.54 -1.85
CA ASP A 233 -5.50 11.00 -3.08
C ASP A 233 -6.39 10.94 -4.34
N ARG A 234 -7.70 11.22 -4.20
CA ARG A 234 -8.74 11.13 -5.25
C ARG A 234 -9.12 9.69 -5.64
N GLY A 235 -8.58 8.65 -5.02
CA GLY A 235 -9.11 7.29 -5.10
C GLY A 235 -10.55 7.28 -4.59
N ARG A 236 -11.42 6.45 -5.16
CA ARG A 236 -12.84 6.43 -4.76
C ARG A 236 -13.45 5.09 -5.09
N ASN A 237 -14.54 4.75 -4.43
CA ASN A 237 -15.39 3.63 -4.81
C ASN A 237 -15.92 3.87 -6.22
N GLN A 238 -15.39 3.14 -7.20
CA GLN A 238 -15.74 3.29 -8.60
C GLN A 238 -15.75 1.92 -9.30
N PRO A 239 -16.81 1.12 -9.09
CA PRO A 239 -16.90 -0.20 -9.70
C PRO A 239 -16.91 -0.11 -11.22
N THR A 240 -16.10 -0.94 -11.86
CA THR A 240 -15.89 -1.00 -13.30
C THR A 240 -16.96 -1.82 -14.02
N GLY A 241 -17.58 -2.78 -13.31
CA GLY A 241 -18.51 -3.75 -13.85
C GLY A 241 -17.83 -5.00 -14.42
N ASP A 242 -16.54 -5.17 -14.13
CA ASP A 242 -15.76 -6.35 -14.50
C ASP A 242 -15.27 -7.08 -13.25
N ALA A 243 -15.85 -8.22 -12.95
CA ALA A 243 -15.55 -9.04 -11.78
C ALA A 243 -14.10 -9.59 -11.76
N ILE A 244 -13.38 -9.55 -12.88
CA ILE A 244 -11.97 -9.98 -12.97
C ILE A 244 -11.02 -8.80 -12.69
N SER A 245 -11.57 -7.58 -12.65
CA SER A 245 -10.81 -6.36 -12.32
C SER A 245 -10.58 -6.19 -10.82
N ALA A 246 -10.13 -5.01 -10.41
CA ALA A 246 -10.01 -4.63 -9.01
C ALA A 246 -11.36 -4.69 -8.24
N ASP A 247 -12.53 -4.69 -8.92
CA ASP A 247 -13.83 -4.89 -8.28
C ASP A 247 -13.90 -6.24 -7.57
N GLY A 248 -13.33 -7.28 -8.19
CA GLY A 248 -13.25 -8.62 -7.60
C GLY A 248 -12.49 -8.61 -6.28
N GLN A 249 -11.39 -7.84 -6.19
CA GLN A 249 -10.60 -7.73 -4.97
C GLN A 249 -11.38 -6.97 -3.88
N VAL A 250 -11.96 -5.83 -4.22
CA VAL A 250 -12.75 -5.02 -3.27
C VAL A 250 -13.91 -5.83 -2.69
N MET A 251 -14.66 -6.54 -3.55
CA MET A 251 -15.78 -7.37 -3.10
C MET A 251 -15.31 -8.54 -2.24
N LEU A 252 -14.22 -9.21 -2.64
CA LEU A 252 -13.62 -10.30 -1.87
C LEU A 252 -13.29 -9.84 -0.43
N ASP A 253 -12.60 -8.73 -0.30
CA ASP A 253 -12.17 -8.22 1.00
C ASP A 253 -13.35 -7.84 1.89
N ILE A 254 -14.35 -7.15 1.35
CA ILE A 254 -15.56 -6.78 2.10
C ILE A 254 -16.37 -8.01 2.50
N GLU A 255 -16.61 -8.93 1.57
CA GLU A 255 -17.46 -10.09 1.77
C GLU A 255 -16.84 -11.10 2.73
N VAL A 256 -15.52 -11.37 2.60
CA VAL A 256 -14.82 -12.26 3.52
C VAL A 256 -14.77 -11.65 4.93
N THR A 257 -14.32 -10.40 5.04
CA THR A 257 -14.23 -9.73 6.34
C THR A 257 -15.59 -9.61 7.01
N GLY A 258 -16.61 -9.21 6.23
CA GLY A 258 -17.97 -9.00 6.73
C GLY A 258 -18.69 -10.30 7.10
N ALA A 259 -18.44 -11.41 6.39
CA ALA A 259 -19.00 -12.70 6.75
C ALA A 259 -18.40 -13.26 8.05
N ILE A 260 -17.13 -12.95 8.34
CA ILE A 260 -16.46 -13.34 9.58
C ILE A 260 -16.87 -12.45 10.76
N ALA A 261 -16.94 -11.13 10.54
CA ALA A 261 -17.22 -10.14 11.58
C ALA A 261 -18.41 -9.25 11.21
N PRO A 262 -19.65 -9.80 11.14
CA PRO A 262 -20.82 -9.12 10.57
C PRO A 262 -21.30 -7.91 11.38
N ALA A 263 -20.87 -7.73 12.62
CA ALA A 263 -21.18 -6.57 13.44
C ALA A 263 -20.00 -5.57 13.56
N ALA A 264 -18.90 -5.80 12.87
CA ALA A 264 -17.82 -4.83 12.74
C ALA A 264 -18.18 -3.72 11.75
N ASN A 265 -17.60 -2.53 11.91
CA ASN A 265 -17.58 -1.52 10.85
C ASN A 265 -16.47 -1.87 9.86
N ILE A 266 -16.77 -1.83 8.57
CA ILE A 266 -15.78 -1.99 7.50
C ILE A 266 -15.57 -0.62 6.87
N VAL A 267 -14.32 -0.16 6.80
CA VAL A 267 -13.95 1.12 6.18
C VAL A 267 -12.97 0.85 5.05
N VAL A 268 -13.39 1.13 3.83
CA VAL A 268 -12.62 0.87 2.61
C VAL A 268 -11.89 2.15 2.19
N TYR A 269 -10.56 2.16 2.28
CA TYR A 269 -9.71 3.29 1.92
C TYR A 269 -9.25 3.14 0.48
N PHE A 270 -9.87 3.90 -0.43
CA PHE A 270 -9.54 3.89 -1.85
C PHE A 270 -8.44 4.88 -2.16
N ALA A 271 -7.36 4.42 -2.80
CA ALA A 271 -6.26 5.25 -3.28
C ALA A 271 -5.86 4.88 -4.72
N PRO A 272 -5.14 5.76 -5.44
CA PRO A 272 -4.52 5.40 -6.71
C PRO A 272 -3.49 4.28 -6.54
N ASN A 273 -3.40 3.35 -7.50
CA ASN A 273 -2.40 2.29 -7.51
C ASN A 273 -1.00 2.85 -7.83
N THR A 274 -0.42 3.51 -6.86
CA THR A 274 0.94 4.06 -6.86
C THR A 274 1.57 3.86 -5.50
N ASN A 275 2.90 3.84 -5.42
CA ASN A 275 3.60 3.69 -4.14
C ASN A 275 3.19 4.75 -3.09
N SER A 276 2.97 6.00 -3.52
CA SER A 276 2.51 7.08 -2.64
C SER A 276 1.05 6.90 -2.24
N GLY A 277 0.16 6.56 -3.19
CA GLY A 277 -1.26 6.32 -2.92
C GLY A 277 -1.43 5.17 -1.92
N PHE A 278 -0.67 4.11 -2.08
CA PHE A 278 -0.68 2.96 -1.16
C PHE A 278 -0.25 3.37 0.26
N ALA A 279 0.90 4.06 0.40
CA ALA A 279 1.37 4.54 1.69
C ALA A 279 0.36 5.51 2.34
N ASN A 280 -0.23 6.41 1.54
CA ASN A 280 -1.20 7.40 2.02
C ASN A 280 -2.52 6.74 2.45
N ALA A 281 -2.98 5.66 1.77
CA ALA A 281 -4.17 4.92 2.18
C ALA A 281 -3.97 4.28 3.56
N ILE A 282 -2.84 3.63 3.80
CA ILE A 282 -2.52 3.03 5.09
C ILE A 282 -2.35 4.12 6.16
N ALA A 283 -1.66 5.23 5.85
CA ALA A 283 -1.54 6.35 6.77
C ALA A 283 -2.90 6.97 7.13
N ALA A 284 -3.80 7.12 6.14
CA ALA A 284 -5.16 7.58 6.38
C ALA A 284 -5.92 6.66 7.34
N ALA A 285 -5.79 5.33 7.18
CA ALA A 285 -6.40 4.37 8.08
C ALA A 285 -5.80 4.40 9.51
N VAL A 286 -4.47 4.53 9.62
CA VAL A 286 -3.75 4.60 10.92
C VAL A 286 -4.14 5.84 11.72
N HIS A 287 -4.35 6.98 11.04
CA HIS A 287 -4.64 8.26 11.68
C HIS A 287 -6.14 8.64 11.66
N ASP A 288 -7.04 7.71 11.31
CA ASP A 288 -8.47 7.99 11.26
C ASP A 288 -9.09 8.04 12.66
N GLU A 289 -9.15 9.24 13.23
CA GLU A 289 -9.76 9.50 14.54
C GLU A 289 -11.29 9.35 14.54
N THR A 290 -11.93 9.30 13.37
CA THR A 290 -13.38 9.13 13.24
C THR A 290 -13.76 7.66 13.29
N ASN A 291 -13.14 6.83 12.45
CA ASN A 291 -13.46 5.41 12.32
C ASN A 291 -12.63 4.54 13.26
N LYS A 292 -11.45 4.97 13.66
CA LYS A 292 -10.54 4.32 14.60
C LYS A 292 -10.34 2.83 14.32
N PRO A 293 -9.78 2.44 13.17
CA PRO A 293 -9.55 1.05 12.86
C PRO A 293 -8.72 0.35 13.93
N SER A 294 -9.14 -0.85 14.32
CA SER A 294 -8.38 -1.75 15.20
C SER A 294 -7.61 -2.82 14.42
N VAL A 295 -8.01 -3.03 13.16
CA VAL A 295 -7.39 -3.97 12.23
C VAL A 295 -7.30 -3.32 10.86
N ILE A 296 -6.20 -3.53 10.14
CA ILE A 296 -6.02 -3.15 8.73
C ILE A 296 -5.73 -4.42 7.94
N SER A 297 -6.48 -4.66 6.86
CA SER A 297 -6.24 -5.73 5.88
C SER A 297 -5.66 -5.17 4.61
N ILE A 298 -4.61 -5.80 4.10
CA ILE A 298 -3.89 -5.42 2.89
C ILE A 298 -3.80 -6.65 1.98
N SER A 299 -4.54 -6.62 0.88
CA SER A 299 -4.56 -7.67 -0.14
C SER A 299 -3.75 -7.28 -1.38
N TRP A 300 -3.02 -6.19 -1.33
CA TRP A 300 -2.17 -5.64 -2.39
C TRP A 300 -0.70 -5.67 -1.99
N GLY A 301 0.15 -5.96 -2.97
CA GLY A 301 1.59 -5.98 -2.75
C GLY A 301 2.35 -6.24 -4.04
N GLY A 302 3.60 -6.59 -3.90
CA GLY A 302 4.48 -6.99 -4.99
C GLY A 302 5.90 -7.25 -4.52
N PRO A 303 6.75 -7.83 -5.37
CA PRO A 303 8.09 -8.24 -4.97
C PRO A 303 8.86 -7.11 -4.30
N GLU A 304 9.39 -7.34 -3.09
CA GLU A 304 10.11 -6.30 -2.35
C GLU A 304 11.28 -5.70 -3.14
N ALA A 305 11.85 -6.47 -4.07
CA ALA A 305 12.95 -6.05 -4.94
C ALA A 305 12.54 -4.96 -5.95
N THR A 306 11.25 -4.85 -6.29
CA THR A 306 10.73 -3.86 -7.26
C THR A 306 10.42 -2.50 -6.62
N TRP A 307 10.37 -2.44 -5.29
CA TRP A 307 10.09 -1.22 -4.56
C TRP A 307 11.37 -0.37 -4.38
N THR A 308 11.25 0.95 -4.52
CA THR A 308 12.35 1.85 -4.19
C THR A 308 12.62 1.85 -2.69
N VAL A 309 13.87 2.15 -2.30
CA VAL A 309 14.25 2.26 -0.88
C VAL A 309 13.37 3.29 -0.15
N GLN A 310 13.10 4.42 -0.80
CA GLN A 310 12.27 5.50 -0.26
C GLN A 310 10.83 5.04 -0.01
N ALA A 311 10.21 4.35 -0.99
CA ALA A 311 8.84 3.87 -0.88
C ALA A 311 8.71 2.82 0.25
N ARG A 312 9.66 1.85 0.32
CA ARG A 312 9.70 0.88 1.41
C ARG A 312 9.89 1.52 2.78
N SER A 313 10.77 2.52 2.87
CA SER A 313 11.02 3.24 4.13
C SER A 313 9.79 4.02 4.58
N ALA A 314 9.15 4.77 3.67
CA ALA A 314 7.95 5.54 3.98
C ALA A 314 6.80 4.63 4.45
N LEU A 315 6.51 3.56 3.70
CA LEU A 315 5.47 2.62 4.07
C LEU A 315 5.83 1.86 5.36
N GLY A 316 7.09 1.48 5.54
CA GLY A 316 7.58 0.83 6.76
C GLY A 316 7.39 1.67 8.01
N GLN A 317 7.55 2.99 7.94
CA GLN A 317 7.28 3.91 9.04
C GLN A 317 5.80 3.92 9.42
N VAL A 318 4.91 4.02 8.44
CA VAL A 318 3.45 3.99 8.69
C VAL A 318 3.01 2.66 9.32
N LEU A 319 3.55 1.54 8.84
CA LEU A 319 3.27 0.22 9.42
C LEU A 319 3.79 0.10 10.86
N GLN A 320 4.94 0.70 11.16
CA GLN A 320 5.46 0.80 12.53
C GLN A 320 4.55 1.67 13.41
N GLU A 321 4.06 2.80 12.90
CA GLU A 321 3.10 3.66 13.61
C GLU A 321 1.81 2.90 13.93
N ALA A 322 1.25 2.11 12.99
CA ALA A 322 0.11 1.25 13.24
C ALA A 322 0.32 0.36 14.46
N SER A 323 1.52 -0.24 14.59
CA SER A 323 1.87 -1.08 15.74
C SER A 323 1.86 -0.33 17.07
N THR A 324 2.27 0.95 17.09
CA THR A 324 2.26 1.81 18.29
C THR A 324 0.86 2.29 18.67
N HIS A 325 -0.05 2.37 17.69
CA HIS A 325 -1.46 2.71 17.91
C HIS A 325 -2.31 1.50 18.31
N GLY A 326 -1.71 0.33 18.47
CA GLY A 326 -2.44 -0.88 18.83
C GLY A 326 -3.32 -1.42 17.69
N ILE A 327 -2.94 -1.18 16.45
CA ILE A 327 -3.63 -1.65 15.24
C ILE A 327 -2.93 -2.92 14.75
N THR A 328 -3.71 -3.98 14.51
CA THR A 328 -3.20 -5.20 13.87
C THR A 328 -3.22 -5.01 12.37
N VAL A 329 -2.06 -5.08 11.71
CA VAL A 329 -1.97 -5.02 10.24
C VAL A 329 -1.74 -6.43 9.71
N VAL A 330 -2.60 -6.85 8.77
CA VAL A 330 -2.55 -8.16 8.10
C VAL A 330 -2.26 -7.93 6.62
N ALA A 331 -1.34 -8.69 6.04
CA ALA A 331 -0.98 -8.55 4.62
C ALA A 331 -0.83 -9.91 3.92
N ALA A 332 -1.36 -10.01 2.71
CA ALA A 332 -1.22 -11.17 1.82
C ALA A 332 0.24 -11.40 1.41
N ALA A 333 0.69 -12.65 1.39
CA ALA A 333 2.09 -13.00 1.12
C ALA A 333 2.45 -13.12 -0.37
N GLY A 334 1.48 -12.90 -1.28
CA GLY A 334 1.65 -13.04 -2.71
C GLY A 334 1.21 -14.41 -3.26
N ASP A 335 1.02 -14.48 -4.58
CA ASP A 335 0.35 -15.61 -5.27
C ASP A 335 1.24 -16.27 -6.33
N ASN A 336 2.51 -15.88 -6.44
CA ASN A 336 3.42 -16.35 -7.48
C ASN A 336 4.54 -17.27 -6.96
N GLY A 337 4.28 -17.92 -5.82
CA GLY A 337 5.22 -18.85 -5.18
C GLY A 337 6.52 -18.18 -4.75
N VAL A 338 7.57 -18.98 -4.72
CA VAL A 338 8.91 -18.57 -4.25
C VAL A 338 9.55 -17.44 -5.06
N THR A 339 9.10 -17.19 -6.29
CA THR A 339 9.64 -16.15 -7.16
C THR A 339 8.95 -14.80 -7.03
N ASP A 340 7.76 -14.79 -6.42
CA ASP A 340 6.87 -13.63 -6.37
C ASP A 340 6.69 -12.95 -7.75
N GLY A 341 6.69 -13.75 -8.83
CA GLY A 341 6.53 -13.29 -10.21
C GLY A 341 7.79 -12.71 -10.87
N VAL A 342 8.94 -12.66 -10.18
CA VAL A 342 10.20 -12.18 -10.75
C VAL A 342 10.92 -13.31 -11.49
N SER A 343 11.34 -13.04 -12.73
CA SER A 343 11.94 -14.06 -13.63
C SER A 343 13.49 -14.00 -13.67
N ASP A 344 14.14 -13.77 -12.51
CA ASP A 344 15.61 -13.69 -12.41
C ASP A 344 16.27 -14.96 -11.87
N GLY A 345 15.48 -16.03 -11.65
CA GLY A 345 15.95 -17.31 -11.11
C GLY A 345 16.30 -17.26 -9.61
N ARG A 346 15.77 -16.28 -8.86
CA ARG A 346 15.96 -16.10 -7.42
C ARG A 346 14.64 -16.20 -6.66
N ALA A 347 14.75 -16.45 -5.36
CA ALA A 347 13.62 -16.33 -4.46
C ALA A 347 13.37 -14.85 -4.14
N HIS A 348 12.11 -14.46 -4.13
CA HIS A 348 11.63 -13.15 -3.75
C HIS A 348 10.45 -13.27 -2.80
N VAL A 349 10.24 -12.26 -1.98
CA VAL A 349 9.09 -12.18 -1.08
C VAL A 349 8.31 -10.90 -1.36
N ASP A 350 7.02 -10.93 -1.09
CA ASP A 350 6.11 -9.82 -1.29
C ASP A 350 6.29 -8.72 -0.23
N PHE A 351 6.12 -7.47 -0.62
CA PHE A 351 6.02 -6.31 0.26
C PHE A 351 4.69 -5.60 0.01
N PRO A 352 3.92 -5.24 1.05
CA PRO A 352 4.34 -5.01 2.45
C PRO A 352 4.36 -6.24 3.36
N SER A 353 4.02 -7.42 2.88
CA SER A 353 3.99 -8.67 3.65
C SER A 353 5.34 -8.99 4.34
N SER A 354 6.47 -8.70 3.68
CA SER A 354 7.82 -8.90 4.25
C SER A 354 8.20 -7.89 5.34
N SER A 355 7.40 -6.83 5.56
CA SER A 355 7.64 -5.90 6.67
C SER A 355 7.56 -6.62 8.01
N PRO A 356 8.48 -6.34 8.97
CA PRO A 356 8.38 -6.91 10.31
C PRO A 356 7.16 -6.44 11.10
N TRP A 357 6.47 -5.39 10.66
CA TRP A 357 5.36 -4.75 11.37
C TRP A 357 3.97 -5.26 10.97
N VAL A 358 3.89 -6.22 10.05
CA VAL A 358 2.63 -6.83 9.60
C VAL A 358 2.57 -8.31 9.93
N LEU A 359 1.36 -8.84 10.10
CA LEU A 359 1.08 -10.28 10.12
C LEU A 359 0.99 -10.74 8.66
N SER A 360 2.01 -11.42 8.19
CA SER A 360 2.09 -11.97 6.84
C SER A 360 1.26 -13.25 6.72
N VAL A 361 0.35 -13.31 5.77
CA VAL A 361 -0.57 -14.44 5.58
C VAL A 361 -0.31 -15.15 4.27
N GLY A 362 0.13 -16.40 4.37
CA GLY A 362 0.30 -17.33 3.25
C GLY A 362 -0.97 -18.12 2.93
N GLY A 363 -0.86 -18.98 1.93
CA GLY A 363 -1.97 -19.74 1.37
C GLY A 363 -1.86 -21.25 1.53
N THR A 364 -3.00 -21.90 1.79
CA THR A 364 -3.15 -23.36 1.80
C THR A 364 -4.22 -23.84 0.82
N SER A 365 -4.16 -25.11 0.45
CA SER A 365 -5.22 -25.88 -0.22
C SER A 365 -5.89 -26.78 0.79
N VAL A 366 -7.22 -26.74 0.86
CA VAL A 366 -8.04 -27.50 1.83
C VAL A 366 -8.90 -28.54 1.13
N VAL A 367 -8.89 -29.74 1.65
CA VAL A 367 -9.91 -30.76 1.36
C VAL A 367 -10.73 -30.98 2.62
N ALA A 368 -12.05 -30.75 2.52
CA ALA A 368 -12.96 -30.90 3.64
C ALA A 368 -14.06 -31.89 3.33
N ALA A 369 -14.49 -32.63 4.33
CA ALA A 369 -15.66 -33.53 4.26
C ALA A 369 -16.36 -33.56 5.62
N GLY A 370 -17.71 -33.55 5.59
CA GLY A 370 -18.50 -33.61 6.83
C GLY A 370 -18.26 -32.44 7.81
N GLY A 371 -17.89 -31.25 7.30
CA GLY A 371 -17.62 -30.07 8.12
C GLY A 371 -16.26 -30.09 8.84
N VAL A 372 -15.35 -30.98 8.44
CA VAL A 372 -13.99 -31.06 9.01
C VAL A 372 -12.94 -31.06 7.90
N ILE A 373 -11.76 -30.51 8.22
CA ILE A 373 -10.61 -30.56 7.32
C ILE A 373 -10.03 -31.98 7.32
N VAL A 374 -10.08 -32.64 6.16
CA VAL A 374 -9.51 -33.98 5.93
C VAL A 374 -8.02 -33.87 5.63
N SER A 375 -7.64 -32.95 4.78
CA SER A 375 -6.23 -32.61 4.52
C SER A 375 -6.07 -31.12 4.24
N GLU A 376 -4.91 -30.62 4.60
CA GLU A 376 -4.53 -29.23 4.34
C GLU A 376 -3.03 -29.18 4.07
N LYS A 377 -2.66 -28.57 2.93
CA LYS A 377 -1.27 -28.47 2.49
C LYS A 377 -0.97 -27.06 1.99
N VAL A 378 0.29 -26.75 1.80
CA VAL A 378 0.70 -25.48 1.14
C VAL A 378 0.02 -25.38 -0.22
N TRP A 379 -0.58 -24.22 -0.51
CA TRP A 379 -1.15 -23.94 -1.82
C TRP A 379 -0.05 -23.82 -2.86
N ASN A 380 -0.12 -24.72 -3.85
CA ASN A 380 0.71 -24.69 -5.06
C ASN A 380 -0.03 -25.46 -6.15
N SER A 381 -0.66 -24.74 -7.06
CA SER A 381 -1.40 -25.29 -8.20
C SER A 381 -0.49 -25.49 -9.44
N GLY A 382 0.82 -25.38 -9.27
CA GLY A 382 1.82 -25.56 -10.31
C GLY A 382 2.11 -24.31 -11.14
N ALA A 383 2.96 -24.48 -12.14
CA ALA A 383 3.40 -23.37 -12.97
C ALA A 383 2.20 -22.67 -13.64
N ASN A 384 2.13 -21.36 -13.50
CA ASN A 384 1.09 -20.46 -14.06
C ASN A 384 -0.32 -20.56 -13.41
N ASN A 385 -0.54 -21.41 -12.43
CA ASN A 385 -1.85 -21.55 -11.77
C ASN A 385 -1.85 -21.00 -10.33
N GLY A 386 -0.76 -20.36 -9.92
CA GLY A 386 -0.60 -19.76 -8.63
C GLY A 386 -0.03 -20.69 -7.55
N ALA A 387 0.64 -20.07 -6.61
CA ALA A 387 1.17 -20.70 -5.39
C ALA A 387 1.38 -19.62 -4.33
N THR A 388 1.29 -19.99 -3.05
CA THR A 388 1.52 -19.03 -1.97
C THR A 388 2.92 -18.43 -2.04
N GLY A 389 3.02 -17.11 -1.86
CA GLY A 389 4.28 -16.44 -1.58
C GLY A 389 4.87 -16.92 -0.25
N GLY A 390 6.13 -16.61 -0.05
CA GLY A 390 6.87 -16.94 1.16
C GLY A 390 8.35 -17.14 0.89
N GLY A 391 9.14 -17.01 1.93
CA GLY A 391 10.60 -17.08 1.84
C GLY A 391 11.31 -16.27 2.92
N VAL A 392 12.47 -15.73 2.56
CA VAL A 392 13.30 -14.90 3.45
C VAL A 392 13.58 -13.57 2.75
N SER A 393 13.23 -12.48 3.39
CA SER A 393 13.44 -11.12 2.88
C SER A 393 14.93 -10.81 2.68
N ASP A 394 15.27 -10.28 1.52
CA ASP A 394 16.62 -9.75 1.24
C ASP A 394 16.82 -8.33 1.79
N VAL A 395 15.72 -7.65 2.17
CA VAL A 395 15.70 -6.26 2.63
C VAL A 395 15.65 -6.14 4.14
N PHE A 396 14.67 -6.81 4.77
CA PHE A 396 14.46 -6.69 6.21
C PHE A 396 15.31 -7.70 6.97
N ALA A 397 16.02 -7.24 7.99
CA ALA A 397 16.71 -8.12 8.91
C ALA A 397 15.73 -9.00 9.68
N ARG A 398 16.15 -10.20 10.07
CA ARG A 398 15.35 -11.07 10.93
C ARG A 398 15.12 -10.39 12.28
N PRO A 399 13.85 -10.16 12.66
CA PRO A 399 13.53 -9.62 13.97
C PRO A 399 13.95 -10.60 15.11
N ASP A 400 14.25 -10.04 16.28
CA ASP A 400 14.65 -10.85 17.45
C ASP A 400 13.60 -11.89 17.85
N TRP A 401 12.31 -11.55 17.69
CA TRP A 401 11.23 -12.48 18.00
C TRP A 401 11.15 -13.68 17.03
N GLN A 402 11.80 -13.63 15.84
CA GLN A 402 11.94 -14.79 14.94
C GLN A 402 13.18 -15.64 15.19
N ALA A 403 14.05 -15.26 16.12
CA ALA A 403 15.36 -15.88 16.26
C ALA A 403 15.31 -17.41 16.52
N SER A 404 14.27 -17.88 17.23
CA SER A 404 14.06 -19.30 17.56
C SER A 404 13.13 -20.06 16.62
N ALA A 405 12.58 -19.42 15.57
CA ALA A 405 11.58 -20.04 14.69
C ALA A 405 12.18 -20.98 13.61
N GLY A 406 13.50 -21.07 13.48
CA GLY A 406 14.13 -21.89 12.45
C GLY A 406 14.13 -21.24 11.07
N VAL A 407 14.00 -19.91 10.97
CA VAL A 407 14.11 -19.19 9.69
C VAL A 407 15.44 -19.52 9.05
N PRO A 408 15.47 -20.00 7.78
CA PRO A 408 16.72 -20.30 7.11
C PRO A 408 17.54 -19.04 6.83
N PRO A 409 18.87 -19.11 6.76
CA PRO A 409 19.68 -17.98 6.36
C PRO A 409 19.45 -17.64 4.87
N ARG A 410 19.75 -16.41 4.49
CA ARG A 410 19.88 -16.00 3.08
C ARG A 410 21.03 -16.74 2.40
N LYS A 411 21.10 -16.67 1.07
CA LYS A 411 22.18 -17.30 0.31
C LYS A 411 23.58 -16.79 0.69
N ASP A 412 23.68 -15.55 1.16
CA ASP A 412 24.94 -14.95 1.63
C ASP A 412 25.29 -15.30 3.08
N GLY A 413 24.48 -16.12 3.74
CA GLY A 413 24.65 -16.52 5.13
C GLY A 413 24.09 -15.52 6.15
N SER A 414 23.60 -14.37 5.74
CA SER A 414 22.95 -13.40 6.63
C SER A 414 21.52 -13.83 7.00
N TRP A 415 20.91 -13.15 7.97
CA TRP A 415 19.58 -13.48 8.44
C TRP A 415 18.55 -12.44 8.02
N GLY A 416 17.50 -12.86 7.30
CA GLY A 416 16.38 -12.04 6.89
C GLY A 416 15.09 -12.37 7.62
N ARG A 417 14.12 -11.45 7.52
CA ARG A 417 12.73 -11.67 7.95
C ARG A 417 12.14 -12.85 7.17
N GLY A 418 11.71 -13.91 7.88
CA GLY A 418 11.03 -15.05 7.29
C GLY A 418 9.52 -14.83 7.17
N VAL A 419 8.92 -15.11 6.02
CA VAL A 419 7.49 -14.99 5.74
C VAL A 419 6.97 -16.26 5.06
N PRO A 420 5.64 -16.57 5.22
CA PRO A 420 4.61 -15.89 6.00
C PRO A 420 4.71 -16.17 7.50
N ASP A 421 3.88 -15.47 8.31
CA ASP A 421 3.75 -15.75 9.75
C ASP A 421 2.74 -16.86 10.03
N VAL A 422 1.63 -16.80 9.30
CA VAL A 422 0.49 -17.71 9.37
C VAL A 422 -0.04 -17.98 7.95
N ALA A 423 -1.02 -18.88 7.82
CA ALA A 423 -1.67 -19.17 6.55
C ALA A 423 -3.18 -19.37 6.73
N ALA A 424 -3.91 -19.41 5.62
CA ALA A 424 -5.29 -19.89 5.54
C ALA A 424 -5.59 -20.38 4.11
N LEU A 425 -6.79 -20.94 3.87
CA LEU A 425 -7.24 -21.32 2.54
C LEU A 425 -7.02 -20.17 1.54
N ALA A 426 -6.38 -20.48 0.42
CA ALA A 426 -6.07 -19.55 -0.66
C ALA A 426 -6.22 -20.15 -2.05
N ASP A 427 -6.27 -21.47 -2.16
CA ASP A 427 -6.35 -22.18 -3.44
C ASP A 427 -7.66 -21.85 -4.17
N PRO A 428 -7.64 -21.22 -5.36
CA PRO A 428 -8.84 -20.89 -6.11
C PRO A 428 -9.59 -22.11 -6.63
N GLU A 429 -8.96 -23.29 -6.71
CA GLU A 429 -9.65 -24.53 -7.10
C GLU A 429 -10.67 -25.00 -6.05
N THR A 430 -10.48 -24.58 -4.79
CA THR A 430 -11.38 -24.81 -3.67
C THR A 430 -11.67 -23.50 -2.92
N GLY A 431 -11.83 -22.42 -3.67
CA GLY A 431 -11.78 -21.05 -3.16
C GLY A 431 -13.06 -20.56 -2.48
N TYR A 432 -13.09 -19.26 -2.32
CA TYR A 432 -14.14 -18.49 -1.66
C TYR A 432 -15.23 -18.12 -2.67
N LYS A 433 -16.47 -18.41 -2.35
CA LYS A 433 -17.61 -17.99 -3.16
C LYS A 433 -18.00 -16.57 -2.79
N VAL A 434 -17.94 -15.68 -3.78
CA VAL A 434 -18.22 -14.25 -3.66
C VAL A 434 -19.21 -13.80 -4.73
N PHE A 435 -19.84 -12.63 -4.50
CA PHE A 435 -20.81 -12.05 -5.43
C PHE A 435 -20.32 -10.70 -5.94
N VAL A 436 -19.89 -10.63 -7.18
CA VAL A 436 -19.24 -9.47 -7.79
C VAL A 436 -19.95 -9.12 -9.09
N ASP A 437 -20.31 -7.82 -9.27
CA ASP A 437 -20.92 -7.30 -10.49
C ASP A 437 -22.13 -8.12 -10.96
N GLY A 438 -22.99 -8.49 -10.01
CA GLY A 438 -24.23 -9.20 -10.25
C GLY A 438 -24.06 -10.70 -10.53
N ARG A 439 -22.90 -11.31 -10.26
CA ARG A 439 -22.67 -12.74 -10.48
C ARG A 439 -21.89 -13.40 -9.35
N TRP A 440 -22.22 -14.65 -9.08
CA TRP A 440 -21.43 -15.51 -8.20
C TRP A 440 -20.17 -15.98 -8.92
N THR A 441 -19.04 -15.91 -8.25
CA THR A 441 -17.75 -16.40 -8.73
C THR A 441 -16.98 -17.05 -7.58
N VAL A 442 -15.98 -17.87 -7.94
CA VAL A 442 -15.06 -18.48 -6.97
C VAL A 442 -13.70 -17.82 -7.14
N VAL A 443 -13.16 -17.33 -6.07
CA VAL A 443 -11.87 -16.64 -6.04
C VAL A 443 -10.98 -17.24 -4.97
N GLY A 444 -9.68 -17.02 -5.09
CA GLY A 444 -8.66 -17.46 -4.15
C GLY A 444 -7.52 -16.45 -4.10
N GLY A 445 -6.34 -16.93 -3.78
CA GLY A 445 -5.15 -16.14 -3.54
C GLY A 445 -4.95 -15.88 -2.05
N THR A 446 -3.72 -15.51 -1.68
CA THR A 446 -3.43 -15.04 -0.32
C THR A 446 -4.19 -13.77 0.01
N ALA A 447 -4.69 -13.08 -1.02
CA ALA A 447 -5.61 -11.96 -0.96
C ALA A 447 -6.98 -12.33 -0.33
N ALA A 448 -7.40 -13.59 -0.34
CA ALA A 448 -8.58 -14.09 0.39
C ALA A 448 -8.24 -14.49 1.84
N ALA A 449 -7.04 -15.00 2.05
CA ALA A 449 -6.57 -15.41 3.38
C ALA A 449 -6.30 -14.22 4.33
N ALA A 450 -5.85 -13.09 3.80
CA ALA A 450 -5.58 -11.89 4.60
C ALA A 450 -6.86 -11.32 5.25
N PRO A 451 -7.97 -11.03 4.52
CA PRO A 451 -9.21 -10.54 5.13
C PRO A 451 -9.84 -11.56 6.07
N LEU A 452 -9.65 -12.87 5.84
CA LEU A 452 -10.10 -13.91 6.77
C LEU A 452 -9.39 -13.77 8.14
N TRP A 453 -8.06 -13.57 8.16
CA TRP A 453 -7.30 -13.31 9.37
C TRP A 453 -7.62 -11.95 9.99
N ALA A 454 -7.91 -10.94 9.19
CA ALA A 454 -8.35 -9.63 9.68
C ALA A 454 -9.69 -9.72 10.41
N GLY A 455 -10.66 -10.44 9.85
CA GLY A 455 -11.92 -10.77 10.51
C GLY A 455 -11.70 -11.53 11.82
N LEU A 456 -10.85 -12.57 11.82
CA LEU A 456 -10.50 -13.31 13.04
C LEU A 456 -9.87 -12.40 14.10
N ALA A 457 -8.95 -11.51 13.71
CA ALA A 457 -8.35 -10.54 14.64
C ALA A 457 -9.40 -9.66 15.32
N ALA A 458 -10.41 -9.21 14.57
CA ALA A 458 -11.53 -8.44 15.13
C ALA A 458 -12.37 -9.28 16.12
N LEU A 459 -12.64 -10.55 15.82
CA LEU A 459 -13.33 -11.46 16.74
C LEU A 459 -12.51 -11.70 18.02
N LEU A 460 -11.20 -11.86 17.88
CA LEU A 460 -10.29 -12.03 19.03
C LEU A 460 -10.25 -10.76 19.89
N ASN A 461 -10.12 -9.57 19.30
CA ASN A 461 -10.17 -8.28 20.00
C ASN A 461 -11.45 -8.15 20.81
N GLN A 462 -12.61 -8.40 20.19
CA GLN A 462 -13.91 -8.41 20.89
C GLN A 462 -13.91 -9.43 22.04
N GLY A 463 -13.40 -10.63 21.78
CA GLY A 463 -13.42 -11.74 22.72
C GLY A 463 -12.59 -11.50 24.00
N VAL A 464 -11.55 -10.66 23.91
CA VAL A 464 -10.70 -10.31 25.06
C VAL A 464 -10.98 -8.91 25.60
N GLY A 465 -11.76 -8.08 24.88
CA GLY A 465 -12.15 -6.74 25.29
C GLY A 465 -11.09 -5.65 25.08
N HIS A 466 -10.05 -5.92 24.30
CA HIS A 466 -9.04 -4.92 23.91
C HIS A 466 -8.39 -5.31 22.58
N ASN A 467 -7.72 -4.34 21.92
CA ASN A 467 -7.01 -4.58 20.68
C ASN A 467 -5.65 -5.25 20.98
N PHE A 468 -5.30 -6.27 20.20
CA PHE A 468 -3.99 -6.93 20.29
C PHE A 468 -2.87 -6.06 19.74
N GLY A 469 -3.16 -5.29 18.69
CA GLY A 469 -2.15 -4.52 17.99
C GLY A 469 -1.12 -5.42 17.31
N TYR A 470 0.15 -5.18 17.59
CA TYR A 470 1.28 -5.89 16.99
C TYR A 470 1.41 -7.33 17.53
N LEU A 471 0.84 -8.29 16.80
CA LEU A 471 0.71 -9.69 17.23
C LEU A 471 2.01 -10.52 17.10
N ASN A 472 2.91 -10.16 16.15
CA ASN A 472 4.04 -11.02 15.77
C ASN A 472 4.95 -11.46 16.94
N PRO A 473 5.39 -10.59 17.85
CA PRO A 473 6.24 -11.03 18.95
C PRO A 473 5.59 -12.13 19.80
N ARG A 474 4.30 -11.99 20.07
CA ARG A 474 3.53 -12.96 20.84
C ARG A 474 3.29 -14.26 20.08
N LEU A 475 3.03 -14.15 18.76
CA LEU A 475 2.89 -15.30 17.87
C LEU A 475 4.15 -16.18 17.91
N TYR A 476 5.33 -15.57 17.81
CA TYR A 476 6.58 -16.30 17.69
C TYR A 476 7.16 -16.80 19.02
N ARG A 477 6.95 -16.07 20.11
CA ARG A 477 7.48 -16.44 21.42
C ARG A 477 6.60 -17.43 22.17
N GLU A 478 5.29 -17.43 21.88
CA GLU A 478 4.31 -18.10 22.72
C GLU A 478 3.34 -18.97 21.93
N ILE A 479 2.51 -18.37 21.05
CA ILE A 479 1.38 -19.04 20.38
C ILE A 479 1.86 -20.16 19.46
N GLY A 480 2.86 -19.89 18.62
CA GLY A 480 3.42 -20.87 17.69
C GLY A 480 4.09 -22.03 18.40
N PRO A 481 5.06 -21.78 19.33
CA PRO A 481 5.68 -22.85 20.12
C PRO A 481 4.70 -23.69 20.94
N ALA A 482 3.60 -23.11 21.42
CA ALA A 482 2.53 -23.83 22.13
C ALA A 482 1.61 -24.65 21.20
N GLN A 483 1.86 -24.64 19.89
CA GLN A 483 1.08 -25.38 18.88
C GLN A 483 -0.44 -25.09 18.96
N ILE A 484 -0.77 -23.80 19.11
CA ILE A 484 -2.17 -23.35 19.17
C ILE A 484 -2.79 -23.38 17.79
N LEU A 485 -2.01 -23.08 16.75
CA LEU A 485 -2.41 -23.12 15.36
C LEU A 485 -2.35 -24.55 14.81
N ARG A 486 -3.06 -24.82 13.72
CA ARG A 486 -2.96 -26.07 12.96
C ARG A 486 -1.67 -26.05 12.14
N SER A 487 -0.74 -26.93 12.44
CA SER A 487 0.52 -27.05 11.71
C SER A 487 0.28 -27.60 10.28
N ILE A 488 0.92 -26.99 9.30
CA ILE A 488 0.96 -27.44 7.91
C ILE A 488 2.29 -28.12 7.66
N THR A 489 2.26 -29.39 7.30
CA THR A 489 3.46 -30.21 7.17
C THR A 489 3.70 -30.75 5.77
N GLU A 490 2.78 -30.48 4.81
CA GLU A 490 2.83 -30.97 3.44
C GLU A 490 2.84 -29.84 2.43
N GLY A 491 3.54 -30.07 1.31
CA GLY A 491 3.62 -29.17 0.19
C GLY A 491 4.80 -28.20 0.26
N ASN A 492 4.94 -27.41 -0.77
CA ASN A 492 5.95 -26.37 -0.91
C ASN A 492 5.43 -25.25 -1.83
N ASN A 493 6.10 -24.09 -1.84
CA ASN A 493 5.77 -22.96 -2.69
C ASN A 493 6.70 -22.81 -3.91
N GLY A 494 7.29 -23.90 -4.39
CA GLY A 494 8.16 -23.89 -5.57
C GLY A 494 7.46 -23.35 -6.81
N SER A 495 8.21 -22.68 -7.69
CA SER A 495 7.72 -22.12 -8.94
C SER A 495 8.78 -22.23 -10.03
N GLY A 496 8.38 -22.72 -11.21
CA GLY A 496 9.31 -22.93 -12.31
C GLY A 496 10.41 -23.93 -11.96
N THR A 497 11.66 -23.48 -12.04
CA THR A 497 12.87 -24.29 -11.71
C THR A 497 13.28 -24.20 -10.24
N LEU A 498 12.66 -23.33 -9.45
CA LEU A 498 12.97 -23.16 -8.04
C LEU A 498 12.11 -24.08 -7.19
N ALA A 499 12.76 -24.93 -6.39
CA ALA A 499 12.07 -25.86 -5.50
C ALA A 499 11.22 -25.18 -4.42
N GLY A 500 11.51 -23.93 -4.11
CA GLY A 500 10.84 -23.17 -3.05
C GLY A 500 11.16 -23.68 -1.65
N TYR A 501 10.28 -23.30 -0.72
CA TYR A 501 10.36 -23.69 0.69
C TYR A 501 9.29 -24.74 0.97
N SER A 502 9.67 -25.80 1.66
CA SER A 502 8.75 -26.86 2.05
C SER A 502 8.11 -26.59 3.41
N ALA A 503 6.86 -27.01 3.55
CA ALA A 503 6.23 -27.10 4.87
C ALA A 503 6.91 -28.18 5.74
N GLY A 504 6.77 -28.06 7.04
CA GLY A 504 7.33 -28.98 8.01
C GLY A 504 6.85 -28.68 9.42
N PRO A 505 7.26 -29.47 10.42
CA PRO A 505 6.92 -29.21 11.81
C PRO A 505 7.43 -27.85 12.29
N GLY A 506 6.57 -27.11 13.01
CA GLY A 506 6.89 -25.77 13.47
C GLY A 506 6.68 -24.71 12.40
N TRP A 507 7.46 -23.63 12.45
CA TRP A 507 7.39 -22.56 11.47
C TRP A 507 8.08 -22.96 10.15
N SER A 508 7.45 -22.59 9.03
CA SER A 508 8.06 -22.78 7.70
C SER A 508 7.91 -21.52 6.85
N ALA A 509 8.85 -21.29 5.91
CA ALA A 509 8.79 -20.18 4.99
C ALA A 509 7.75 -20.39 3.83
N ALA A 510 6.87 -21.38 3.95
CA ALA A 510 5.79 -21.66 3.02
C ALA A 510 4.39 -21.52 3.65
N ALA A 511 4.26 -21.72 4.97
CA ALA A 511 2.96 -21.68 5.67
C ALA A 511 3.02 -21.02 7.06
N GLY A 512 4.14 -20.39 7.42
CA GLY A 512 4.32 -19.83 8.76
C GLY A 512 4.15 -20.87 9.86
N TRP A 513 3.51 -20.49 10.94
CA TRP A 513 3.10 -21.39 12.03
C TRP A 513 1.88 -22.26 11.71
N GLY A 514 1.26 -22.04 10.51
CA GLY A 514 0.10 -22.78 10.05
C GLY A 514 -1.20 -21.97 10.05
N THR A 515 -2.33 -22.68 10.02
CA THR A 515 -3.67 -22.11 9.84
C THR A 515 -4.42 -21.99 11.18
N PRO A 516 -5.47 -21.16 11.29
CA PRO A 516 -6.08 -20.86 12.58
C PRO A 516 -6.91 -22.05 13.11
N ASP A 517 -6.90 -22.21 14.43
CA ASP A 517 -7.99 -22.77 15.22
C ASP A 517 -8.52 -21.60 16.07
N GLY A 518 -9.51 -20.92 15.58
CA GLY A 518 -9.92 -19.61 16.14
C GLY A 518 -10.39 -19.70 17.57
N GLN A 519 -11.15 -20.75 17.95
CA GLN A 519 -11.62 -20.93 19.31
C GLN A 519 -10.47 -21.27 20.26
N LYS A 520 -9.57 -22.18 19.85
CA LYS A 520 -8.39 -22.54 20.65
C LYS A 520 -7.47 -21.33 20.86
N LEU A 521 -7.35 -20.48 19.83
CA LEU A 521 -6.56 -19.25 19.91
C LEU A 521 -7.18 -18.26 20.90
N LEU A 522 -8.48 -18.03 20.85
CA LEU A 522 -9.17 -17.17 21.80
C LEU A 522 -9.04 -17.66 23.24
N ASP A 523 -9.29 -18.96 23.45
CA ASP A 523 -9.21 -19.57 24.78
C ASP A 523 -7.78 -19.47 25.36
N TRP A 524 -6.78 -19.71 24.50
CA TRP A 524 -5.38 -19.60 24.90
C TRP A 524 -5.02 -18.15 25.30
N ILE A 525 -5.43 -17.17 24.49
CA ILE A 525 -5.15 -15.77 24.76
C ILE A 525 -5.81 -15.31 26.07
N ARG A 526 -7.07 -15.72 26.32
CA ARG A 526 -7.78 -15.42 27.58
C ARG A 526 -7.08 -16.02 28.80
N ALA A 527 -6.51 -17.21 28.66
CA ALA A 527 -5.76 -17.87 29.73
C ALA A 527 -4.38 -17.21 29.99
N HIS A 528 -3.86 -16.43 29.03
CA HIS A 528 -2.53 -15.80 29.11
C HIS A 528 -2.62 -14.27 28.87
N PRO A 529 -3.38 -13.50 29.67
CA PRO A 529 -3.65 -12.08 29.37
C PRO A 529 -2.40 -11.18 29.43
N ASN A 530 -1.38 -11.57 30.21
CA ASN A 530 -0.17 -10.79 30.48
C ASN A 530 1.08 -11.33 29.77
N ALA A 531 0.93 -12.27 28.87
CA ALA A 531 2.03 -12.78 28.08
C ALA A 531 2.49 -11.68 27.09
N SER A 532 3.74 -11.23 27.19
CA SER A 532 4.33 -10.07 26.48
C SER A 532 5.27 -10.51 25.35
#